data_540c191c24f6355f033710d3e867902e
#
_entry.id   540c191c24f6355f033710d3e867902e
#
_cell.length_a   1.000
_cell.length_b   1.000
_cell.length_c   1.000
_cell.angle_alpha   90.00
_cell.angle_beta   90.00
_cell.angle_gamma   90.00
#
_symmetry.space_group_name_H-M   'P 1'
#
loop_
_entity.id
_entity.type
_entity.pdbx_description
1 polymer ?
#
loop_
_entity_poly.entity_id
_entity_poly.type
_entity_poly.pdbx_seq_one_letter_code
_entity_poly.pdbx_strand_id
1 'polypeptide(L)'
;MKTCIISIVKNEQNYLEDFLKYHTEMGIDIFVFEDLGSESHKDICDKYDNVHLASILDLYEDERERFLIQCEREEGKAIKSKLLNKALQYIHSLNKYDWCFNIDNDEYITCKEPLEDVLGRYKDYDGVMLYWQNYGCSGHLYKPKYDKPIWEIYTEKAGYEVETDLQMGNICKFVINMQKYNPKMWWDLHNSKENWCKVDFSKGDRRTIVLEPLYLRHYITKSVEEWMVKLYIRGMFYKTHRNMQSLYDMCPEVKAQIKADKGFQQHMLNTYNILV
;
A
#
# COMPACT_ATOMS: atom_id res chain seq x y z
N MET A 1 -19.35 -6.56 13.48
CA MET A 1 -18.09 -5.79 13.49
C MET A 1 -18.03 -4.96 12.23
N LYS A 2 -17.67 -3.69 12.30
CA LYS A 2 -17.58 -2.81 11.13
C LYS A 2 -16.14 -2.41 10.86
N THR A 3 -15.70 -2.62 9.62
CA THR A 3 -14.31 -2.46 9.22
C THR A 3 -14.19 -1.44 8.09
N CYS A 4 -13.15 -0.63 8.08
CA CYS A 4 -12.83 0.24 6.96
C CYS A 4 -11.36 0.15 6.53
N ILE A 5 -11.09 0.68 5.35
CA ILE A 5 -9.76 0.90 4.79
C ILE A 5 -9.53 2.40 4.63
N ILE A 6 -8.33 2.87 4.96
CA ILE A 6 -7.77 4.15 4.51
C ILE A 6 -6.75 3.83 3.41
N SER A 7 -6.92 4.44 2.24
CA SER A 7 -5.94 4.41 1.16
C SER A 7 -5.67 5.82 0.65
N ILE A 8 -4.39 6.25 0.68
CA ILE A 8 -3.97 7.55 0.17
C ILE A 8 -3.40 7.34 -1.23
N VAL A 9 -4.07 7.87 -2.24
CA VAL A 9 -3.80 7.58 -3.65
C VAL A 9 -3.27 8.79 -4.40
N LYS A 10 -2.42 8.55 -5.40
CA LYS A 10 -1.95 9.56 -6.35
C LYS A 10 -1.73 8.95 -7.73
N ASN A 11 -2.59 9.33 -8.69
CA ASN A 11 -2.51 8.88 -10.10
C ASN A 11 -2.49 7.34 -10.23
N GLU A 12 -3.46 6.67 -9.59
CA GLU A 12 -3.50 5.21 -9.47
C GLU A 12 -4.67 4.58 -10.25
N GLN A 13 -5.14 5.25 -11.32
CA GLN A 13 -6.33 4.87 -12.11
C GLN A 13 -6.28 3.43 -12.66
N ASN A 14 -5.07 2.94 -12.99
CA ASN A 14 -4.92 1.65 -13.68
C ASN A 14 -5.37 0.43 -12.87
N TYR A 15 -5.29 0.48 -11.54
CA TYR A 15 -5.59 -0.65 -10.65
C TYR A 15 -6.41 -0.29 -9.41
N LEU A 16 -6.85 0.98 -9.30
CA LEU A 16 -7.72 1.40 -8.20
C LEU A 16 -9.06 0.66 -8.26
N GLU A 17 -9.64 0.46 -9.45
CA GLU A 17 -10.92 -0.22 -9.59
C GLU A 17 -10.86 -1.67 -9.10
N ASP A 18 -9.78 -2.41 -9.41
CA ASP A 18 -9.57 -3.76 -8.89
C ASP A 18 -9.48 -3.77 -7.37
N PHE A 19 -8.74 -2.82 -6.80
CA PHE A 19 -8.59 -2.66 -5.37
C PHE A 19 -9.94 -2.39 -4.68
N LEU A 20 -10.74 -1.48 -5.23
CA LEU A 20 -12.05 -1.13 -4.69
C LEU A 20 -13.00 -2.33 -4.77
N LYS A 21 -13.12 -2.94 -5.96
CA LYS A 21 -13.97 -4.10 -6.18
C LYS A 21 -13.65 -5.23 -5.19
N TYR A 22 -12.37 -5.59 -5.09
CA TYR A 22 -11.93 -6.67 -4.21
C TYR A 22 -12.34 -6.47 -2.75
N HIS A 23 -12.09 -5.28 -2.21
CA HIS A 23 -12.33 -5.02 -0.80
C HIS A 23 -13.79 -4.68 -0.48
N THR A 24 -14.53 -4.08 -1.43
CA THR A 24 -15.98 -3.86 -1.26
C THR A 24 -16.76 -5.18 -1.26
N GLU A 25 -16.34 -6.18 -2.06
CA GLU A 25 -16.90 -7.53 -2.03
C GLU A 25 -16.66 -8.25 -0.69
N MET A 26 -15.63 -7.86 0.07
CA MET A 26 -15.42 -8.32 1.46
C MET A 26 -16.32 -7.60 2.48
N GLY A 27 -17.16 -6.66 2.06
CA GLY A 27 -18.02 -5.87 2.95
C GLY A 27 -17.31 -4.76 3.71
N ILE A 28 -16.16 -4.30 3.22
CA ILE A 28 -15.34 -3.27 3.87
C ILE A 28 -15.67 -1.90 3.27
N ASP A 29 -15.90 -0.89 4.12
CA ASP A 29 -16.02 0.50 3.68
C ASP A 29 -14.63 1.05 3.35
N ILE A 30 -14.47 1.80 2.24
CA ILE A 30 -13.16 2.29 1.79
C ILE A 30 -13.15 3.81 1.76
N PHE A 31 -12.17 4.42 2.41
CA PHE A 31 -11.89 5.85 2.35
C PHE A 31 -10.66 6.07 1.46
N VAL A 32 -10.92 6.59 0.28
CA VAL A 32 -9.90 6.98 -0.70
C VAL A 32 -9.60 8.47 -0.50
N PHE A 33 -8.37 8.78 -0.08
CA PHE A 33 -7.91 10.15 0.04
C PHE A 33 -6.95 10.48 -1.10
N GLU A 34 -7.36 11.41 -1.97
CA GLU A 34 -6.51 11.90 -3.05
C GLU A 34 -5.36 12.75 -2.49
N ASP A 35 -4.12 12.36 -2.78
CA ASP A 35 -2.93 13.14 -2.47
C ASP A 35 -2.84 14.37 -3.39
N LEU A 36 -2.10 15.36 -2.96
CA LEU A 36 -1.95 16.64 -3.65
C LEU A 36 -1.49 16.50 -5.10
N GLY A 37 -2.19 17.17 -6.02
CA GLY A 37 -1.92 17.14 -7.44
C GLY A 37 -2.20 15.78 -8.10
N SER A 38 -3.06 14.97 -7.49
CA SER A 38 -3.62 13.77 -8.11
C SER A 38 -4.63 14.14 -9.19
N GLU A 39 -4.69 13.33 -10.26
CA GLU A 39 -5.86 13.30 -11.13
C GLU A 39 -7.05 12.73 -10.34
N SER A 40 -8.28 13.18 -10.67
CA SER A 40 -9.46 12.73 -9.95
C SER A 40 -9.76 11.25 -10.21
N HIS A 41 -10.12 10.54 -9.14
CA HIS A 41 -10.56 9.15 -9.17
C HIS A 41 -12.09 9.03 -9.02
N LYS A 42 -12.81 10.15 -9.14
CA LYS A 42 -14.25 10.22 -8.88
C LYS A 42 -15.06 9.22 -9.69
N ASP A 43 -14.82 9.12 -10.99
CA ASP A 43 -15.55 8.23 -11.89
C ASP A 43 -15.39 6.74 -11.55
N ILE A 44 -14.28 6.39 -10.88
CA ILE A 44 -14.03 5.03 -10.40
C ILE A 44 -14.73 4.82 -9.05
N CYS A 45 -14.57 5.75 -8.12
CA CYS A 45 -15.10 5.63 -6.76
C CYS A 45 -16.63 5.67 -6.72
N ASP A 46 -17.26 6.50 -7.55
CA ASP A 46 -18.73 6.64 -7.62
C ASP A 46 -19.48 5.36 -8.06
N LYS A 47 -18.75 4.34 -8.51
CA LYS A 47 -19.35 3.03 -8.86
C LYS A 47 -19.70 2.19 -7.64
N TYR A 48 -19.26 2.57 -6.44
CA TYR A 48 -19.35 1.78 -5.23
C TYR A 48 -19.97 2.57 -4.08
N ASP A 49 -21.08 2.11 -3.52
CA ASP A 49 -21.82 2.80 -2.45
C ASP A 49 -21.05 2.90 -1.12
N ASN A 50 -20.14 1.99 -0.89
CA ASN A 50 -19.31 1.92 0.32
C ASN A 50 -17.89 2.46 0.13
N VAL A 51 -17.65 3.24 -0.94
CA VAL A 51 -16.42 3.98 -1.19
C VAL A 51 -16.64 5.47 -0.98
N HIS A 52 -15.78 6.08 -0.20
CA HIS A 52 -15.82 7.50 0.15
C HIS A 52 -14.57 8.19 -0.38
N LEU A 53 -14.74 9.06 -1.38
CA LEU A 53 -13.65 9.83 -1.96
C LEU A 53 -13.60 11.23 -1.35
N ALA A 54 -12.41 11.67 -0.95
CA ALA A 54 -12.15 13.04 -0.53
C ALA A 54 -10.72 13.46 -0.89
N SER A 55 -10.48 14.76 -1.02
CA SER A 55 -9.11 15.27 -0.99
C SER A 55 -8.53 15.13 0.41
N ILE A 56 -7.26 14.73 0.50
CA ILE A 56 -6.60 14.67 1.81
C ILE A 56 -6.56 16.05 2.51
N LEU A 57 -6.61 17.13 1.75
CA LEU A 57 -6.67 18.50 2.29
C LEU A 57 -8.01 18.82 2.97
N ASP A 58 -9.09 18.15 2.58
CA ASP A 58 -10.42 18.38 3.18
C ASP A 58 -10.46 17.96 4.67
N LEU A 59 -9.49 17.12 5.08
CA LEU A 59 -9.33 16.75 6.49
C LEU A 59 -8.74 17.85 7.37
N TYR A 60 -8.22 18.92 6.79
CA TYR A 60 -7.65 20.06 7.52
C TYR A 60 -8.64 21.22 7.50
N GLU A 61 -9.17 21.58 8.65
CA GLU A 61 -10.11 22.70 8.78
C GLU A 61 -9.39 24.07 8.69
N ASP A 62 -8.19 24.15 9.23
CA ASP A 62 -7.38 25.36 9.28
C ASP A 62 -6.63 25.59 7.96
N GLU A 63 -6.86 26.76 7.33
CA GLU A 63 -6.22 27.12 6.05
C GLU A 63 -4.69 27.22 6.16
N ARG A 64 -4.16 27.59 7.30
CA ARG A 64 -2.71 27.66 7.53
C ARG A 64 -2.10 26.25 7.59
N GLU A 65 -2.81 25.30 8.22
CA GLU A 65 -2.38 23.88 8.20
C GLU A 65 -2.39 23.34 6.77
N ARG A 66 -3.46 23.61 5.99
CA ARG A 66 -3.53 23.23 4.56
C ARG A 66 -2.34 23.76 3.78
N PHE A 67 -2.05 25.05 3.92
CA PHE A 67 -0.92 25.69 3.25
C PHE A 67 0.42 25.07 3.64
N LEU A 68 0.65 24.80 4.93
CA LEU A 68 1.89 24.19 5.41
C LEU A 68 2.08 22.77 4.84
N ILE A 69 1.03 21.96 4.77
CA ILE A 69 1.09 20.61 4.18
C ILE A 69 1.42 20.69 2.69
N GLN A 70 0.85 21.66 1.95
CA GLN A 70 1.17 21.88 0.54
C GLN A 70 2.65 22.24 0.37
N CYS A 71 3.17 23.21 1.12
CA CYS A 71 4.57 23.60 1.08
C CYS A 71 5.51 22.41 1.39
N GLU A 72 5.21 21.64 2.44
CA GLU A 72 6.02 20.45 2.78
C GLU A 72 6.02 19.41 1.65
N ARG A 73 4.89 19.25 0.96
CA ARG A 73 4.77 18.34 -0.19
C ARG A 73 5.58 18.83 -1.39
N GLU A 74 5.51 20.10 -1.71
CA GLU A 74 6.27 20.73 -2.80
C GLU A 74 7.79 20.66 -2.54
N GLU A 75 8.20 20.82 -1.29
CA GLU A 75 9.58 20.61 -0.85
C GLU A 75 10.03 19.14 -0.87
N GLY A 76 9.14 18.20 -1.22
CA GLY A 76 9.42 16.77 -1.28
C GLY A 76 9.61 16.11 0.09
N LYS A 77 9.10 16.69 1.16
CA LYS A 77 9.14 16.09 2.50
C LYS A 77 8.26 14.83 2.58
N ALA A 78 8.66 13.88 3.42
CA ALA A 78 7.92 12.65 3.67
C ALA A 78 6.73 12.92 4.62
N ILE A 79 5.60 13.34 4.06
CA ILE A 79 4.40 13.74 4.83
C ILE A 79 3.37 12.61 4.98
N LYS A 80 3.57 11.45 4.36
CA LYS A 80 2.55 10.38 4.31
C LYS A 80 2.07 9.94 5.70
N SER A 81 2.97 9.87 6.71
CA SER A 81 2.57 9.55 8.09
C SER A 81 1.71 10.66 8.71
N LYS A 82 1.95 11.94 8.38
CA LYS A 82 1.08 13.05 8.84
C LYS A 82 -0.32 12.92 8.26
N LEU A 83 -0.41 12.66 6.95
CA LEU A 83 -1.69 12.47 6.26
C LEU A 83 -2.45 11.27 6.83
N LEU A 84 -1.77 10.15 7.09
CA LEU A 84 -2.38 8.98 7.73
C LEU A 84 -2.96 9.33 9.10
N ASN A 85 -2.20 10.01 9.96
CA ASN A 85 -2.70 10.34 11.29
C ASN A 85 -3.92 11.26 11.24
N LYS A 86 -3.97 12.18 10.29
CA LYS A 86 -5.15 13.03 10.08
C LYS A 86 -6.35 12.22 9.61
N ALA A 87 -6.15 11.28 8.66
CA ALA A 87 -7.19 10.38 8.19
C ALA A 87 -7.71 9.46 9.32
N LEU A 88 -6.83 8.92 10.17
CA LEU A 88 -7.22 8.11 11.33
C LEU A 88 -8.06 8.91 12.33
N GLN A 89 -7.69 10.18 12.63
CA GLN A 89 -8.49 11.07 13.47
C GLN A 89 -9.89 11.28 12.89
N TYR A 90 -9.97 11.49 11.57
CA TYR A 90 -11.26 11.63 10.89
C TYR A 90 -12.11 10.35 11.01
N ILE A 91 -11.55 9.18 10.71
CA ILE A 91 -12.26 7.89 10.84
C ILE A 91 -12.74 7.68 12.29
N HIS A 92 -11.88 7.98 13.26
CA HIS A 92 -12.24 7.87 14.67
C HIS A 92 -13.42 8.81 15.04
N SER A 93 -13.43 10.03 14.52
CA SER A 93 -14.51 11.00 14.79
C SER A 93 -15.88 10.55 14.28
N LEU A 94 -15.92 9.67 13.26
CA LEU A 94 -17.16 9.10 12.75
C LEU A 94 -17.83 8.13 13.74
N ASN A 95 -17.07 7.59 14.70
CA ASN A 95 -17.53 6.65 15.73
C ASN A 95 -18.36 5.47 15.17
N LYS A 96 -17.91 4.94 14.03
CA LYS A 96 -18.67 3.96 13.21
C LYS A 96 -17.94 2.64 13.05
N TYR A 97 -16.60 2.64 13.15
CA TYR A 97 -15.75 1.51 12.79
C TYR A 97 -15.07 0.91 14.01
N ASP A 98 -14.97 -0.42 14.03
CA ASP A 98 -14.24 -1.18 15.04
C ASP A 98 -12.76 -1.32 14.65
N TRP A 99 -12.49 -1.50 13.35
CA TRP A 99 -11.14 -1.70 12.81
C TRP A 99 -10.90 -0.87 11.56
N CYS A 100 -9.68 -0.34 11.43
CA CYS A 100 -9.25 0.45 10.29
C CYS A 100 -7.93 -0.11 9.73
N PHE A 101 -7.94 -0.54 8.47
CA PHE A 101 -6.75 -0.91 7.73
C PHE A 101 -6.12 0.33 7.11
N ASN A 102 -4.80 0.46 7.24
CA ASN A 102 -4.01 1.41 6.46
C ASN A 102 -3.23 0.65 5.40
N ILE A 103 -3.73 0.62 4.18
CA ILE A 103 -3.11 -0.10 3.07
C ILE A 103 -3.06 0.74 1.80
N ASP A 104 -2.03 0.47 0.99
CA ASP A 104 -1.88 1.07 -0.33
C ASP A 104 -2.73 0.30 -1.36
N ASN A 105 -3.08 0.91 -2.48
CA ASN A 105 -3.95 0.31 -3.50
C ASN A 105 -3.29 -0.81 -4.35
N ASP A 106 -2.06 -1.17 -4.04
CA ASP A 106 -1.39 -2.37 -4.53
C ASP A 106 -1.25 -3.48 -3.46
N GLU A 107 -1.99 -3.34 -2.34
CA GLU A 107 -2.02 -4.28 -1.22
C GLU A 107 -3.43 -4.85 -1.03
N TYR A 108 -3.55 -6.18 -0.96
CA TYR A 108 -4.83 -6.88 -0.91
C TYR A 108 -4.94 -7.75 0.34
N ILE A 109 -5.96 -7.50 1.15
CA ILE A 109 -6.24 -8.26 2.38
C ILE A 109 -6.51 -9.71 2.02
N THR A 110 -5.78 -10.62 2.62
CA THR A 110 -5.99 -12.06 2.47
C THR A 110 -6.26 -12.67 3.83
N CYS A 111 -7.41 -13.27 3.96
CA CYS A 111 -7.85 -13.92 5.18
C CYS A 111 -8.44 -15.30 4.85
N LYS A 112 -8.03 -16.34 5.58
CA LYS A 112 -8.50 -17.71 5.34
C LYS A 112 -9.80 -18.03 6.10
N GLU A 113 -10.15 -17.20 7.05
CA GLU A 113 -11.33 -17.32 7.89
C GLU A 113 -12.18 -16.05 7.73
N PRO A 114 -13.43 -16.00 8.20
CA PRO A 114 -14.19 -14.77 8.24
C PRO A 114 -13.41 -13.66 8.95
N LEU A 115 -13.28 -12.50 8.32
CA LEU A 115 -12.43 -11.42 8.82
C LEU A 115 -12.85 -10.97 10.25
N GLU A 116 -14.14 -10.97 10.52
CA GLU A 116 -14.67 -10.62 11.85
C GLU A 116 -14.25 -11.59 12.95
N ASP A 117 -14.18 -12.89 12.64
CA ASP A 117 -13.74 -13.91 13.59
C ASP A 117 -12.24 -13.77 13.89
N VAL A 118 -11.45 -13.46 12.86
CA VAL A 118 -10.01 -13.23 13.01
C VAL A 118 -9.75 -11.98 13.82
N LEU A 119 -10.33 -10.84 13.45
CA LEU A 119 -10.10 -9.58 14.16
C LEU A 119 -10.68 -9.58 15.58
N GLY A 120 -11.76 -10.32 15.82
CA GLY A 120 -12.35 -10.49 17.14
C GLY A 120 -11.39 -11.07 18.17
N ARG A 121 -10.41 -11.87 17.76
CA ARG A 121 -9.37 -12.45 18.65
C ARG A 121 -8.39 -11.41 19.18
N TYR A 122 -8.26 -10.26 18.50
CA TYR A 122 -7.28 -9.22 18.82
C TYR A 122 -7.89 -7.99 19.50
N LYS A 123 -9.13 -8.06 19.97
CA LYS A 123 -9.86 -6.95 20.60
C LYS A 123 -9.12 -6.27 21.77
N ASP A 124 -8.21 -7.00 22.41
CA ASP A 124 -7.45 -6.50 23.55
C ASP A 124 -6.15 -5.77 23.15
N TYR A 125 -5.82 -5.73 21.87
CA TYR A 125 -4.67 -5.06 21.32
C TYR A 125 -5.06 -3.74 20.63
N ASP A 126 -4.13 -2.79 20.56
CA ASP A 126 -4.33 -1.52 19.87
C ASP A 126 -4.27 -1.66 18.35
N GLY A 127 -3.61 -2.71 17.88
CA GLY A 127 -3.54 -3.08 16.47
C GLY A 127 -2.86 -4.40 16.21
N VAL A 128 -3.03 -4.89 14.99
CA VAL A 128 -2.40 -6.13 14.50
C VAL A 128 -1.49 -5.81 13.34
N MET A 129 -0.28 -6.36 13.39
CA MET A 129 0.72 -6.22 12.34
C MET A 129 0.41 -7.20 11.21
N LEU A 130 0.30 -6.68 9.98
CA LEU A 130 0.03 -7.44 8.77
C LEU A 130 1.28 -7.47 7.89
N TYR A 131 1.82 -8.65 7.68
CA TYR A 131 2.98 -8.82 6.81
C TYR A 131 2.59 -8.90 5.34
N TRP A 132 3.55 -8.57 4.48
CA TRP A 132 3.42 -8.69 3.04
C TRP A 132 3.86 -10.06 2.53
N GLN A 133 3.01 -10.68 1.73
CA GLN A 133 3.44 -11.63 0.72
C GLN A 133 3.67 -10.84 -0.57
N ASN A 134 4.92 -10.56 -0.87
CA ASN A 134 5.27 -9.79 -2.07
C ASN A 134 5.12 -10.64 -3.33
N TYR A 135 4.67 -9.99 -4.42
CA TYR A 135 4.57 -10.56 -5.76
C TYR A 135 5.53 -9.82 -6.69
N GLY A 136 6.22 -10.60 -7.54
CA GLY A 136 7.16 -10.14 -8.54
C GLY A 136 6.46 -9.66 -9.81
N CYS A 137 7.27 -9.40 -10.84
CA CYS A 137 6.74 -8.91 -12.13
C CYS A 137 6.14 -10.02 -13.02
N SER A 138 6.21 -11.28 -12.63
CA SER A 138 5.71 -12.45 -13.39
C SER A 138 6.14 -12.43 -14.87
N GLY A 139 7.39 -12.08 -15.14
CA GLY A 139 7.95 -11.98 -16.48
C GLY A 139 7.51 -10.78 -17.32
N HIS A 140 6.67 -9.90 -16.80
CA HIS A 140 6.20 -8.71 -17.53
C HIS A 140 7.26 -7.62 -17.57
N LEU A 141 7.94 -7.46 -18.72
CA LEU A 141 8.83 -6.33 -18.95
C LEU A 141 8.04 -5.04 -19.14
N TYR A 142 7.08 -5.05 -20.05
CA TYR A 142 6.22 -3.92 -20.37
C TYR A 142 5.02 -3.83 -19.46
N LYS A 143 4.52 -2.62 -19.26
CA LYS A 143 3.27 -2.37 -18.56
C LYS A 143 2.10 -3.06 -19.30
N PRO A 144 1.33 -3.92 -18.65
CA PRO A 144 0.17 -4.57 -19.26
C PRO A 144 -0.99 -3.59 -19.45
N LYS A 145 -2.00 -4.01 -20.21
CA LYS A 145 -3.21 -3.19 -20.45
C LYS A 145 -4.18 -3.13 -19.26
N TYR A 146 -3.95 -3.94 -18.23
CA TYR A 146 -4.86 -4.08 -17.07
C TYR A 146 -6.31 -4.39 -17.48
N ASP A 147 -6.47 -5.30 -18.44
CA ASP A 147 -7.76 -5.86 -18.87
C ASP A 147 -8.22 -7.05 -17.97
N LYS A 148 -7.41 -7.38 -17.00
CA LYS A 148 -7.66 -8.38 -15.96
C LYS A 148 -7.24 -7.84 -14.61
N PRO A 149 -7.79 -8.39 -13.51
CA PRO A 149 -7.37 -8.01 -12.18
C PRO A 149 -5.87 -8.22 -11.94
N ILE A 150 -5.26 -7.34 -11.16
CA ILE A 150 -3.82 -7.35 -10.90
C ILE A 150 -3.32 -8.70 -10.36
N TRP A 151 -4.12 -9.45 -9.61
CA TRP A 151 -3.76 -10.77 -9.08
C TRP A 151 -3.81 -11.90 -10.12
N GLU A 152 -4.40 -11.67 -11.27
CA GLU A 152 -4.35 -12.59 -12.41
C GLU A 152 -3.18 -12.28 -13.35
N ILE A 153 -2.68 -11.04 -13.31
CA ILE A 153 -1.54 -10.58 -14.10
C ILE A 153 -0.23 -10.98 -13.41
N TYR A 154 -0.10 -10.65 -12.11
CA TYR A 154 1.11 -10.90 -11.34
C TYR A 154 0.90 -12.06 -10.37
N THR A 155 1.20 -13.27 -10.84
CA THR A 155 0.92 -14.53 -10.12
C THR A 155 2.11 -15.10 -9.37
N GLU A 156 3.33 -14.68 -9.74
CA GLU A 156 4.55 -15.23 -9.16
C GLU A 156 4.93 -14.46 -7.88
N LYS A 157 5.12 -15.22 -6.80
CA LYS A 157 5.64 -14.67 -5.56
C LYS A 157 7.08 -14.21 -5.77
N ALA A 158 7.47 -13.15 -5.08
CA ALA A 158 8.84 -12.66 -5.12
C ALA A 158 9.83 -13.76 -4.74
N GLY A 159 10.93 -13.85 -5.50
CA GLY A 159 11.90 -14.94 -5.42
C GLY A 159 12.88 -14.89 -4.25
N TYR A 160 12.76 -13.96 -3.30
CA TYR A 160 13.60 -13.92 -2.12
C TYR A 160 12.94 -14.61 -0.93
N GLU A 161 13.75 -15.34 -0.16
CA GLU A 161 13.31 -15.88 1.10
C GLU A 161 13.10 -14.75 2.10
N VAL A 162 11.91 -14.71 2.65
CA VAL A 162 11.43 -13.68 3.54
C VAL A 162 12.31 -13.51 4.79
N GLU A 163 13.05 -14.56 5.18
CA GLU A 163 13.91 -14.58 6.35
C GLU A 163 15.24 -13.83 6.18
N THR A 164 15.71 -13.60 4.96
CA THR A 164 17.07 -13.10 4.70
C THR A 164 17.13 -11.62 4.33
N ASP A 165 16.03 -11.01 3.84
CA ASP A 165 16.04 -9.60 3.45
C ASP A 165 15.34 -8.73 4.49
N LEU A 166 16.13 -8.27 5.45
CA LEU A 166 15.73 -7.32 6.51
C LEU A 166 15.15 -6.01 5.97
N GLN A 167 15.34 -5.70 4.69
CA GLN A 167 14.99 -4.41 4.12
C GLN A 167 13.62 -4.40 3.42
N MET A 168 13.17 -5.52 2.87
CA MET A 168 11.93 -5.59 2.09
C MET A 168 10.87 -6.54 2.69
N GLY A 169 11.28 -7.64 3.29
CA GLY A 169 10.37 -8.65 3.85
C GLY A 169 9.78 -8.28 5.21
N ASN A 170 10.45 -7.44 5.96
CA ASN A 170 10.05 -7.06 7.33
C ASN A 170 9.17 -5.80 7.41
N ILE A 171 8.81 -5.23 6.26
CA ILE A 171 7.89 -4.11 6.23
C ILE A 171 6.48 -4.67 6.34
N CYS A 172 5.72 -4.11 7.25
CA CYS A 172 4.34 -4.50 7.52
C CYS A 172 3.42 -3.29 7.50
N LYS A 173 2.15 -3.55 7.40
CA LYS A 173 1.09 -2.57 7.65
C LYS A 173 0.39 -2.92 8.95
N PHE A 174 -0.52 -2.07 9.38
CA PHE A 174 -1.31 -2.28 10.57
C PHE A 174 -2.79 -2.24 10.25
N VAL A 175 -3.54 -3.13 10.90
CA VAL A 175 -4.95 -2.90 11.16
C VAL A 175 -5.10 -2.37 12.58
N ILE A 176 -5.77 -1.26 12.73
CA ILE A 176 -5.85 -0.46 13.95
C ILE A 176 -7.20 -0.70 14.61
N ASN A 177 -7.19 -1.00 15.90
CA ASN A 177 -8.41 -1.13 16.71
C ASN A 177 -8.94 0.26 17.05
N MET A 178 -10.02 0.68 16.39
CA MET A 178 -10.57 2.03 16.53
C MET A 178 -11.25 2.25 17.90
N GLN A 179 -11.65 1.17 18.60
CA GLN A 179 -12.18 1.24 19.96
C GLN A 179 -11.09 1.57 21.01
N LYS A 180 -9.83 1.32 20.66
CA LYS A 180 -8.63 1.61 21.48
C LYS A 180 -7.78 2.73 20.93
N TYR A 181 -8.17 3.28 19.78
CA TYR A 181 -7.40 4.34 19.12
C TYR A 181 -7.33 5.60 20.00
N ASN A 182 -6.12 6.08 20.19
CA ASN A 182 -5.87 7.33 20.90
C ASN A 182 -5.39 8.41 19.89
N PRO A 183 -6.15 9.47 19.62
CA PRO A 183 -5.78 10.51 18.64
C PRO A 183 -4.53 11.32 19.01
N LYS A 184 -4.04 11.19 20.27
CA LYS A 184 -2.78 11.80 20.70
C LYS A 184 -1.55 10.95 20.37
N MET A 185 -1.75 9.68 19.95
CA MET A 185 -0.68 8.80 19.54
C MET A 185 -0.32 9.05 18.09
N TRP A 186 0.99 8.96 17.80
CA TRP A 186 1.49 9.04 16.43
C TRP A 186 1.61 7.64 15.84
N TRP A 187 0.89 7.40 14.76
CA TRP A 187 1.00 6.17 13.96
C TRP A 187 1.93 6.40 12.78
N ASP A 188 2.90 5.53 12.62
CA ASP A 188 3.73 5.50 11.42
C ASP A 188 3.13 4.50 10.42
N LEU A 189 3.50 4.64 9.13
CA LEU A 189 3.01 3.77 8.05
C LEU A 189 3.30 2.29 8.28
N HIS A 190 4.43 2.01 8.93
CA HIS A 190 4.97 0.67 9.10
C HIS A 190 5.36 0.37 10.56
N ASN A 191 4.98 1.21 11.50
CA ASN A 191 5.39 1.09 12.88
C ASN A 191 4.33 1.62 13.84
N SER A 192 4.10 0.88 14.92
CA SER A 192 3.39 1.34 16.09
C SER A 192 4.27 1.16 17.32
N LYS A 193 4.19 2.07 18.29
CA LYS A 193 4.97 2.01 19.54
C LYS A 193 4.19 1.39 20.69
N GLU A 194 2.92 1.04 20.47
CA GLU A 194 1.98 0.69 21.53
C GLU A 194 1.69 -0.81 21.59
N ASN A 195 0.63 -1.20 22.27
CA ASN A 195 0.24 -2.58 22.51
C ASN A 195 -0.32 -3.27 21.26
N TRP A 196 0.55 -3.58 20.33
CA TRP A 196 0.24 -4.32 19.10
C TRP A 196 0.76 -5.75 19.17
N CYS A 197 0.21 -6.63 18.35
CA CYS A 197 0.69 -8.00 18.20
C CYS A 197 0.79 -8.40 16.72
N LYS A 198 1.48 -9.50 16.47
CA LYS A 198 1.42 -10.23 15.21
C LYS A 198 0.17 -11.11 15.16
N VAL A 199 -0.17 -11.60 13.99
CA VAL A 199 -1.33 -12.49 13.82
C VAL A 199 -1.23 -13.82 14.57
N ASP A 200 -0.07 -14.21 15.09
CA ASP A 200 0.14 -15.35 15.99
C ASP A 200 0.18 -14.98 17.48
N PHE A 201 -0.24 -13.77 17.83
CA PHE A 201 -0.20 -13.18 19.19
C PHE A 201 1.21 -12.92 19.75
N SER A 202 2.27 -13.16 18.99
CA SER A 202 3.61 -12.80 19.44
C SER A 202 3.80 -11.28 19.43
N LYS A 203 4.69 -10.81 20.29
CA LYS A 203 5.09 -9.39 20.40
C LYS A 203 6.54 -9.22 19.98
N GLY A 204 6.90 -8.01 19.56
CA GLY A 204 8.29 -7.61 19.41
C GLY A 204 8.87 -7.84 18.03
N ASP A 205 9.84 -8.73 17.88
CA ASP A 205 10.71 -8.80 16.71
C ASP A 205 9.95 -8.94 15.37
N ARG A 206 10.16 -7.98 14.47
CA ARG A 206 9.60 -8.00 13.11
C ARG A 206 10.26 -9.01 12.18
N ARG A 207 11.41 -9.57 12.57
CA ARG A 207 12.18 -10.49 11.73
C ARG A 207 11.50 -11.81 11.47
N THR A 208 10.59 -12.22 12.32
CA THR A 208 9.77 -13.41 12.08
C THR A 208 8.47 -13.00 11.40
N ILE A 209 8.30 -13.38 10.15
CA ILE A 209 7.11 -13.09 9.36
C ILE A 209 6.04 -14.14 9.63
N VAL A 210 4.82 -13.66 9.88
CA VAL A 210 3.65 -14.49 10.11
C VAL A 210 2.57 -14.07 9.12
N LEU A 211 2.24 -14.95 8.18
CA LEU A 211 1.27 -14.64 7.13
C LEU A 211 -0.16 -15.10 7.48
N GLU A 212 -0.32 -16.09 8.34
CA GLU A 212 -1.64 -16.65 8.62
C GLU A 212 -2.12 -16.30 10.03
N PRO A 213 -3.42 -16.12 10.22
CA PRO A 213 -4.55 -16.26 9.28
C PRO A 213 -4.84 -15.03 8.41
N LEU A 214 -4.13 -13.91 8.62
CA LEU A 214 -4.41 -12.62 7.99
C LEU A 214 -3.11 -11.96 7.54
N TYR A 215 -3.01 -11.62 6.26
CA TYR A 215 -1.83 -10.97 5.66
C TYR A 215 -2.23 -10.12 4.45
N LEU A 216 -1.26 -9.43 3.85
CA LEU A 216 -1.45 -8.65 2.63
C LEU A 216 -0.70 -9.27 1.45
N ARG A 217 -1.37 -9.49 0.33
CA ARG A 217 -0.70 -9.68 -0.96
C ARG A 217 -0.27 -8.31 -1.46
N HIS A 218 1.02 -8.14 -1.72
CA HIS A 218 1.57 -6.86 -2.13
C HIS A 218 2.21 -6.95 -3.51
N TYR A 219 1.64 -6.26 -4.47
CA TYR A 219 2.09 -6.20 -5.87
C TYR A 219 3.08 -5.06 -6.07
N ILE A 220 4.20 -5.12 -5.35
CA ILE A 220 5.16 -4.03 -5.20
C ILE A 220 5.89 -3.67 -6.50
N THR A 221 6.26 -4.68 -7.29
CA THR A 221 7.03 -4.48 -8.53
C THR A 221 6.14 -4.09 -9.67
N LYS A 222 4.99 -4.78 -9.82
CA LYS A 222 4.22 -4.76 -11.06
C LYS A 222 5.12 -5.13 -12.24
N SER A 223 5.00 -4.48 -13.40
CA SER A 223 5.95 -4.69 -14.50
C SER A 223 7.33 -4.06 -14.23
N VAL A 224 8.34 -4.50 -14.98
CA VAL A 224 9.68 -3.90 -14.93
C VAL A 224 9.62 -2.42 -15.31
N GLU A 225 8.85 -2.07 -16.34
CA GLU A 225 8.62 -0.69 -16.77
C GLU A 225 8.08 0.18 -15.62
N GLU A 226 7.04 -0.27 -14.92
CA GLU A 226 6.46 0.47 -13.81
C GLU A 226 7.42 0.60 -12.62
N TRP A 227 8.20 -0.45 -12.36
CA TRP A 227 9.25 -0.38 -11.33
C TRP A 227 10.30 0.68 -11.68
N MET A 228 10.76 0.71 -12.92
CA MET A 228 11.75 1.68 -13.38
C MET A 228 11.19 3.11 -13.36
N VAL A 229 9.94 3.30 -13.74
CA VAL A 229 9.25 4.60 -13.63
C VAL A 229 9.17 5.04 -12.17
N LYS A 230 8.83 4.14 -11.23
CA LYS A 230 8.87 4.44 -9.79
C LYS A 230 10.26 4.89 -9.33
N LEU A 231 11.32 4.21 -9.78
CA LEU A 231 12.69 4.51 -9.37
C LEU A 231 13.19 5.85 -9.94
N TYR A 232 13.11 6.01 -11.25
CA TYR A 232 13.81 7.08 -11.97
C TYR A 232 12.98 8.33 -12.16
N ILE A 233 11.66 8.19 -12.36
CA ILE A 233 10.76 9.33 -12.60
C ILE A 233 10.14 9.83 -11.29
N ARG A 234 9.61 8.93 -10.45
CA ARG A 234 9.00 9.32 -9.17
C ARG A 234 10.04 9.60 -8.07
N GLY A 235 11.33 9.47 -8.36
CA GLY A 235 12.44 9.80 -7.45
C GLY A 235 12.54 8.90 -6.23
N MET A 236 12.06 7.66 -6.30
CA MET A 236 12.16 6.71 -5.18
C MET A 236 13.56 6.13 -5.01
N PHE A 237 14.43 6.30 -6.01
CA PHE A 237 15.81 5.78 -6.01
C PHE A 237 16.66 6.28 -4.83
N TYR A 238 16.49 7.55 -4.43
CA TYR A 238 17.32 8.17 -3.39
C TYR A 238 16.71 8.12 -1.99
N LYS A 239 15.43 7.73 -1.86
CA LYS A 239 14.69 7.81 -0.59
C LYS A 239 14.42 6.46 0.07
N THR A 240 14.65 5.37 -0.64
CA THR A 240 14.39 4.02 -0.16
C THR A 240 15.50 3.08 -0.60
N HIS A 241 15.60 1.91 0.05
CA HIS A 241 16.48 0.82 -0.39
C HIS A 241 16.04 0.15 -1.71
N ARG A 242 15.02 0.69 -2.37
CA ARG A 242 14.52 0.21 -3.66
C ARG A 242 15.47 0.65 -4.77
N ASN A 243 15.98 -0.31 -5.52
CA ASN A 243 16.88 -0.10 -6.66
C ASN A 243 16.69 -1.26 -7.67
N MET A 244 17.47 -1.26 -8.74
CA MET A 244 17.42 -2.36 -9.72
C MET A 244 17.86 -3.70 -9.13
N GLN A 245 18.75 -3.71 -8.13
CA GLN A 245 19.13 -4.94 -7.46
C GLN A 245 17.94 -5.53 -6.69
N SER A 246 17.14 -4.71 -6.01
CA SER A 246 15.91 -5.18 -5.35
C SER A 246 14.93 -5.84 -6.35
N LEU A 247 14.83 -5.31 -7.58
CA LEU A 247 14.04 -5.95 -8.63
C LEU A 247 14.61 -7.32 -9.02
N TYR A 248 15.93 -7.39 -9.21
CA TYR A 248 16.59 -8.65 -9.58
C TYR A 248 16.54 -9.71 -8.48
N ASP A 249 16.52 -9.28 -7.22
CA ASP A 249 16.34 -10.19 -6.08
C ASP A 249 14.90 -10.75 -6.03
N MET A 250 13.92 -9.93 -6.36
CA MET A 250 12.51 -10.35 -6.43
C MET A 250 12.15 -11.14 -7.70
N CYS A 251 12.82 -10.84 -8.82
CA CYS A 251 12.56 -11.39 -10.15
C CYS A 251 13.91 -11.70 -10.83
N PRO A 252 14.59 -12.80 -10.47
CA PRO A 252 15.96 -13.09 -10.93
C PRO A 252 16.12 -13.20 -12.45
N GLU A 253 15.08 -13.67 -13.15
CA GLU A 253 15.05 -13.86 -14.60
C GLU A 253 15.10 -12.53 -15.38
N VAL A 254 14.62 -11.46 -14.79
CA VAL A 254 14.42 -10.14 -15.43
C VAL A 254 15.74 -9.55 -15.93
N LYS A 255 16.83 -9.75 -15.20
CA LYS A 255 18.14 -9.22 -15.60
C LYS A 255 18.59 -9.72 -16.97
N ALA A 256 18.36 -11.00 -17.25
CA ALA A 256 18.67 -11.59 -18.54
C ALA A 256 17.70 -11.15 -19.62
N GLN A 257 16.42 -11.05 -19.31
CA GLN A 257 15.36 -10.59 -20.22
C GLN A 257 15.61 -9.15 -20.68
N ILE A 258 15.91 -8.24 -19.76
CA ILE A 258 16.23 -6.82 -20.08
C ILE A 258 17.41 -6.74 -21.03
N LYS A 259 18.47 -7.54 -20.80
CA LYS A 259 19.65 -7.54 -21.68
C LYS A 259 19.35 -8.07 -23.09
N ALA A 260 18.47 -9.03 -23.19
CA ALA A 260 18.12 -9.68 -24.47
C ALA A 260 17.13 -8.83 -25.29
N ASP A 261 16.23 -8.10 -24.65
CA ASP A 261 15.18 -7.33 -25.32
C ASP A 261 15.63 -5.90 -25.66
N LYS A 262 16.18 -5.74 -26.86
CA LYS A 262 16.57 -4.42 -27.41
C LYS A 262 15.36 -3.51 -27.65
N GLY A 263 14.19 -4.06 -27.93
CA GLY A 263 12.95 -3.32 -28.08
C GLY A 263 12.54 -2.66 -26.77
N PHE A 264 12.63 -3.40 -25.65
CA PHE A 264 12.36 -2.85 -24.33
C PHE A 264 13.32 -1.71 -23.97
N GLN A 265 14.62 -1.90 -24.18
CA GLN A 265 15.62 -0.86 -23.92
C GLN A 265 15.32 0.43 -24.73
N GLN A 266 14.98 0.29 -26.01
CA GLN A 266 14.62 1.42 -26.86
C GLN A 266 13.29 2.06 -26.44
N HIS A 267 12.31 1.27 -26.03
CA HIS A 267 11.04 1.75 -25.48
C HIS A 267 11.26 2.62 -24.24
N MET A 268 12.05 2.13 -23.26
CA MET A 268 12.34 2.88 -22.04
C MET A 268 13.06 4.19 -22.31
N LEU A 269 14.01 4.18 -23.27
CA LEU A 269 14.72 5.38 -23.68
C LEU A 269 13.77 6.40 -24.36
N ASN A 270 12.97 5.93 -25.33
CA ASN A 270 12.10 6.82 -26.12
C ASN A 270 10.93 7.38 -25.32
N THR A 271 10.36 6.58 -24.43
CA THR A 271 9.15 6.95 -23.68
C THR A 271 9.47 7.73 -22.41
N TYR A 272 10.52 7.36 -21.70
CA TYR A 272 10.83 7.87 -20.36
C TYR A 272 12.20 8.51 -20.23
N ASN A 273 13.02 8.49 -21.28
CA ASN A 273 14.43 8.90 -21.24
C ASN A 273 15.26 8.14 -20.19
N ILE A 274 14.96 6.85 -20.00
CA ILE A 274 15.66 5.95 -19.08
C ILE A 274 16.60 5.04 -19.88
N LEU A 275 17.90 5.09 -19.57
CA LEU A 275 18.89 4.15 -20.09
C LEU A 275 18.88 2.87 -19.23
N VAL A 276 18.73 1.73 -19.90
CA VAL A 276 18.58 0.40 -19.27
C VAL A 276 19.75 -0.52 -19.59
#